data_16c4033de7aefe9fa81ceca831a90966
#
_entry.id   16c4033de7aefe9fa81ceca831a90966
#
_cell.length_a   1.000
_cell.length_b   1.000
_cell.length_c   1.000
_cell.angle_alpha   90.00
_cell.angle_beta   90.00
_cell.angle_gamma   90.00
#
_symmetry.space_group_name_H-M   'P 1'
#
loop_
_entity.id
_entity.type
_entity.pdbx_description
1 polymer ?
#
loop_
_entity_poly.entity_id
_entity_poly.type
_entity_poly.pdbx_seq_one_letter_code
_entity_poly.pdbx_strand_id
1 'polypeptide(L)'
;MSKFFLYLVLILFLSNCGFKDKKVEQNPNAITLFEKSKPIEQELNPTLNIKISTITKGEPFLSSNSNNSGNLDFNSNFENAFSYKFSTIDQFKFNQPEILFTEDNSLVFFTGKGEIFKTSTDFAEYWKVNHYTKKEKKLKPILYFAQSGPDILVLDNLSKVYSIKLETGELNWTIESKVGFNSNAKIIKNSVVAVDFDNVIRAFSVKDGKELWNFDTDNPFIKSQKKLSLVTKGEVVFFINSIGDVTALNANDGSLVWQTPTQSTLIFQDAFTLENSDIIFANDTIYFSNNRNEFFAIDARSGVLKYKQTINSSLRPTVIEDYVFSISKEGFLFVIDDKTGNVLRITNIFKKIENKKKQIEPTGFILAQNKIYVSLNNGKLIKLNAVSGNEEGFYKIGKSRINRPNVFDDGMFILKSN
;
A
#
# COMPACT_ATOMS: atom_id res chain seq x y z
N MET A 1 54.86 -29.76 -14.56
CA MET A 1 53.93 -30.30 -13.52
C MET A 1 53.76 -29.38 -12.31
N SER A 2 54.60 -28.42 -12.04
CA SER A 2 54.54 -27.59 -10.78
C SER A 2 53.44 -26.51 -10.79
N LYS A 3 53.11 -25.90 -11.94
CA LYS A 3 52.09 -24.82 -12.03
C LYS A 3 50.68 -25.33 -11.91
N PHE A 4 50.41 -26.54 -12.37
CA PHE A 4 49.07 -27.17 -12.31
C PHE A 4 48.68 -27.55 -10.87
N PHE A 5 49.66 -27.94 -10.10
CA PHE A 5 49.46 -28.29 -8.68
C PHE A 5 49.17 -27.05 -7.82
N LEU A 6 49.77 -25.90 -8.17
CA LEU A 6 49.54 -24.62 -7.48
C LEU A 6 48.12 -24.11 -7.72
N TYR A 7 47.59 -24.26 -8.93
CA TYR A 7 46.20 -23.89 -9.23
C TYR A 7 45.18 -24.80 -8.56
N LEU A 8 45.48 -26.10 -8.43
CA LEU A 8 44.58 -27.04 -7.77
C LEU A 8 44.50 -26.78 -6.27
N VAL A 9 45.61 -26.38 -5.63
CA VAL A 9 45.64 -26.00 -4.23
C VAL A 9 44.93 -24.66 -3.99
N LEU A 10 45.01 -23.69 -4.92
CA LEU A 10 44.32 -22.43 -4.81
C LEU A 10 42.80 -22.59 -4.92
N ILE A 11 42.30 -23.51 -5.78
CA ILE A 11 40.87 -23.80 -5.92
C ILE A 11 40.31 -24.49 -4.66
N LEU A 12 41.10 -25.30 -3.97
CA LEU A 12 40.70 -25.96 -2.70
C LEU A 12 40.55 -24.97 -1.53
N PHE A 13 41.28 -23.85 -1.55
CA PHE A 13 41.11 -22.79 -0.54
C PHE A 13 39.90 -21.86 -0.77
N LEU A 14 39.35 -21.79 -1.99
CA LEU A 14 38.20 -20.97 -2.31
C LEU A 14 36.86 -21.67 -2.05
N SER A 15 36.86 -22.98 -1.82
CA SER A 15 35.60 -23.74 -1.62
C SER A 15 35.15 -23.84 -0.15
N ASN A 16 35.80 -23.16 0.78
CA ASN A 16 35.48 -23.29 2.22
C ASN A 16 34.87 -22.03 2.86
N CYS A 17 34.34 -21.10 2.05
CA CYS A 17 33.46 -20.02 2.54
C CYS A 17 32.00 -20.43 2.43
N GLY A 18 31.62 -21.51 3.07
CA GLY A 18 30.24 -21.74 3.46
C GLY A 18 29.91 -20.77 4.60
N PHE A 19 29.23 -19.68 4.32
CA PHE A 19 28.54 -18.92 5.36
C PHE A 19 27.48 -19.85 5.98
N LYS A 20 27.88 -20.60 7.01
CA LYS A 20 26.91 -21.10 7.98
C LYS A 20 26.41 -19.84 8.70
N ASP A 21 25.14 -19.49 8.51
CA ASP A 21 24.47 -18.59 9.43
C ASP A 21 24.73 -19.08 10.85
N LYS A 22 25.68 -18.45 11.54
CA LYS A 22 25.81 -18.63 12.98
C LYS A 22 24.50 -18.14 13.55
N LYS A 23 23.65 -19.06 14.01
CA LYS A 23 22.58 -18.68 14.95
C LYS A 23 23.30 -17.87 16.02
N VAL A 24 22.98 -16.58 16.09
CA VAL A 24 23.43 -15.73 17.20
C VAL A 24 22.85 -16.40 18.45
N GLU A 25 23.65 -17.10 19.20
CA GLU A 25 23.25 -17.59 20.51
C GLU A 25 22.89 -16.38 21.33
N GLN A 26 21.60 -16.23 21.58
CA GLN A 26 21.14 -15.18 22.48
C GLN A 26 21.77 -15.45 23.84
N ASN A 27 22.52 -14.48 24.31
CA ASN A 27 23.07 -14.55 25.66
C ASN A 27 21.89 -14.78 26.64
N PRO A 28 21.86 -15.91 27.38
CA PRO A 28 20.74 -16.20 28.28
C PRO A 28 20.56 -15.17 29.39
N ASN A 29 21.57 -14.31 29.60
CA ASN A 29 21.54 -13.21 30.59
C ASN A 29 21.26 -11.84 29.93
N ALA A 30 20.94 -11.78 28.65
CA ALA A 30 20.55 -10.53 28.01
C ALA A 30 19.17 -10.10 28.54
N ILE A 31 19.13 -9.07 29.37
CA ILE A 31 17.89 -8.43 29.82
C ILE A 31 17.34 -7.64 28.63
N THR A 32 16.21 -8.07 28.10
CA THR A 32 15.47 -7.28 27.10
C THR A 32 14.81 -6.10 27.85
N LEU A 33 15.41 -4.92 27.77
CA LEU A 33 14.92 -3.71 28.44
C LEU A 33 13.55 -3.24 27.91
N PHE A 34 13.18 -3.70 26.72
CA PHE A 34 11.87 -3.41 26.10
C PHE A 34 11.31 -4.70 25.50
N GLU A 35 10.27 -5.25 26.12
CA GLU A 35 9.54 -6.37 25.52
C GLU A 35 8.81 -5.86 24.27
N LYS A 36 9.13 -6.45 23.10
CA LYS A 36 8.30 -6.25 21.91
C LYS A 36 6.93 -6.84 22.21
N SER A 37 5.87 -6.05 22.06
CA SER A 37 4.51 -6.54 22.20
C SER A 37 4.31 -7.72 21.25
N LYS A 38 3.79 -8.85 21.77
CA LYS A 38 3.50 -10.02 20.94
C LYS A 38 2.21 -9.75 20.13
N PRO A 39 2.14 -10.26 18.89
CA PRO A 39 0.89 -10.18 18.13
C PRO A 39 -0.24 -10.94 18.86
N ILE A 40 -1.47 -10.45 18.68
CA ILE A 40 -2.65 -11.16 19.20
C ILE A 40 -2.98 -12.28 18.20
N GLU A 41 -2.85 -13.53 18.67
CA GLU A 41 -3.12 -14.76 17.91
C GLU A 41 -4.30 -15.56 18.54
N GLN A 42 -5.25 -14.84 19.15
CA GLN A 42 -6.39 -15.43 19.81
C GLN A 42 -7.70 -14.84 19.29
N GLU A 43 -8.72 -15.70 19.12
CA GLU A 43 -10.09 -15.27 18.81
C GLU A 43 -10.73 -14.57 20.02
N LEU A 44 -11.55 -13.55 19.73
CA LEU A 44 -12.39 -12.85 20.70
C LEU A 44 -13.81 -12.75 20.14
N ASN A 45 -14.81 -13.19 20.88
CA ASN A 45 -16.22 -13.14 20.49
C ASN A 45 -16.45 -13.59 19.03
N PRO A 46 -15.93 -14.73 18.57
CA PRO A 46 -15.93 -15.10 17.15
C PRO A 46 -17.32 -15.29 16.55
N THR A 47 -18.35 -15.46 17.39
CA THR A 47 -19.75 -15.61 17.00
C THR A 47 -20.55 -14.31 17.06
N LEU A 48 -19.93 -13.20 17.50
CA LEU A 48 -20.60 -11.90 17.57
C LEU A 48 -20.92 -11.38 16.17
N ASN A 49 -22.19 -11.16 15.89
CA ASN A 49 -22.64 -10.46 14.70
C ASN A 49 -22.63 -8.96 14.94
N ILE A 50 -21.96 -8.22 14.04
CA ILE A 50 -21.99 -6.75 14.04
C ILE A 50 -23.19 -6.26 13.21
N LYS A 51 -23.66 -5.06 13.51
CA LYS A 51 -24.78 -4.46 12.77
C LYS A 51 -24.21 -3.50 11.73
N ILE A 52 -24.16 -3.93 10.48
CA ILE A 52 -23.88 -3.06 9.35
C ILE A 52 -25.20 -2.84 8.63
N SER A 53 -25.60 -1.60 8.41
CA SER A 53 -26.82 -1.32 7.64
C SER A 53 -26.65 -1.75 6.19
N THR A 54 -27.75 -2.04 5.53
CA THR A 54 -27.76 -2.40 4.11
C THR A 54 -27.20 -1.24 3.29
N ILE A 55 -26.15 -1.51 2.58
CA ILE A 55 -25.17 -0.66 1.98
C ILE A 55 -25.76 0.49 1.19
N THR A 56 -25.33 1.67 1.55
CA THR A 56 -25.23 2.78 0.64
C THR A 56 -24.18 2.46 -0.42
N LYS A 57 -24.46 2.74 -1.70
CA LYS A 57 -23.51 2.63 -2.80
C LYS A 57 -22.18 3.21 -2.36
N GLY A 58 -21.13 2.39 -2.36
CA GLY A 58 -19.77 2.87 -2.19
C GLY A 58 -19.42 3.81 -3.34
N GLU A 59 -18.52 4.75 -3.11
CA GLU A 59 -18.01 5.56 -4.21
C GLU A 59 -17.11 4.70 -5.10
N PRO A 60 -17.15 4.85 -6.42
CA PRO A 60 -16.22 4.18 -7.31
C PRO A 60 -14.79 4.55 -6.93
N PHE A 61 -13.89 3.58 -6.99
CA PHE A 61 -12.47 3.81 -6.69
C PHE A 61 -11.83 4.57 -7.85
N LEU A 62 -11.89 5.89 -7.81
CA LEU A 62 -11.04 6.75 -8.61
C LEU A 62 -9.78 7.04 -7.79
N SER A 63 -8.64 6.53 -8.21
CA SER A 63 -7.40 6.47 -7.41
C SER A 63 -6.89 7.83 -6.95
N SER A 64 -7.25 8.91 -7.63
CA SER A 64 -6.76 10.24 -7.33
C SER A 64 -7.42 10.93 -6.13
N ASN A 65 -8.72 10.75 -5.88
CA ASN A 65 -9.45 11.58 -4.92
C ASN A 65 -10.41 10.83 -4.00
N SER A 66 -10.81 9.60 -4.34
CA SER A 66 -11.94 8.96 -3.69
C SER A 66 -11.55 7.81 -2.77
N ASN A 67 -12.49 7.41 -1.97
CA ASN A 67 -12.51 6.25 -1.11
C ASN A 67 -11.32 6.13 -0.16
N ASN A 68 -11.12 7.15 0.62
CA ASN A 68 -10.16 7.10 1.71
C ASN A 68 -10.55 6.05 2.76
N SER A 69 -11.83 5.80 2.98
CA SER A 69 -12.34 4.82 3.97
C SER A 69 -12.16 3.36 3.56
N GLY A 70 -12.06 3.08 2.25
CA GLY A 70 -11.87 1.72 1.73
C GLY A 70 -13.15 0.88 1.56
N ASN A 71 -14.33 1.45 1.77
CA ASN A 71 -15.61 0.79 1.46
C ASN A 71 -15.94 0.93 -0.03
N LEU A 72 -16.15 -0.18 -0.74
CA LEU A 72 -16.30 -0.23 -2.19
C LEU A 72 -17.68 -0.74 -2.62
N ASP A 73 -18.19 -0.22 -3.74
CA ASP A 73 -19.40 -0.74 -4.37
C ASP A 73 -19.03 -1.86 -5.34
N PHE A 74 -19.40 -3.10 -5.01
CA PHE A 74 -19.15 -4.26 -5.85
C PHE A 74 -20.13 -5.39 -5.53
N ASN A 75 -20.86 -5.84 -6.52
CA ASN A 75 -21.89 -6.88 -6.37
C ASN A 75 -21.83 -7.91 -7.52
N SER A 76 -20.67 -8.45 -7.82
CA SER A 76 -20.54 -9.46 -8.86
C SER A 76 -20.36 -10.88 -8.29
N ASN A 77 -20.78 -11.88 -9.07
CA ASN A 77 -20.72 -13.30 -8.72
C ASN A 77 -19.45 -14.03 -9.21
N PHE A 78 -18.44 -13.35 -9.74
CA PHE A 78 -17.22 -13.96 -10.32
C PHE A 78 -17.48 -14.99 -11.41
N GLU A 79 -18.49 -14.78 -12.25
CA GLU A 79 -18.88 -15.72 -13.30
C GLU A 79 -17.85 -15.79 -14.44
N ASN A 80 -17.17 -14.67 -14.73
CA ASN A 80 -16.19 -14.55 -15.79
C ASN A 80 -14.85 -14.06 -15.25
N ALA A 81 -13.78 -14.78 -15.58
CA ALA A 81 -12.42 -14.40 -15.20
C ALA A 81 -11.53 -14.25 -16.44
N PHE A 82 -10.94 -13.08 -16.61
CA PHE A 82 -9.98 -12.80 -17.66
C PHE A 82 -8.57 -12.66 -17.05
N SER A 83 -7.55 -12.93 -17.85
CA SER A 83 -6.17 -12.73 -17.41
C SER A 83 -5.39 -12.01 -18.50
N TYR A 84 -4.83 -10.87 -18.15
CA TYR A 84 -4.01 -10.06 -19.04
C TYR A 84 -2.58 -10.01 -18.53
N LYS A 85 -1.61 -10.34 -19.42
CA LYS A 85 -0.18 -10.28 -19.07
C LYS A 85 0.45 -9.06 -19.74
N PHE A 86 0.91 -8.10 -18.94
CA PHE A 86 1.48 -6.86 -19.48
C PHE A 86 2.97 -6.67 -19.15
N SER A 87 3.44 -7.09 -17.97
CA SER A 87 4.84 -6.92 -17.57
C SER A 87 5.22 -7.74 -16.34
N THR A 88 6.51 -7.73 -16.01
CA THR A 88 7.03 -8.12 -14.71
C THR A 88 7.59 -6.87 -14.03
N ILE A 89 7.29 -6.68 -12.74
CA ILE A 89 7.82 -5.60 -11.93
C ILE A 89 8.68 -6.20 -10.83
N ASP A 90 9.90 -5.70 -10.71
CA ASP A 90 10.84 -6.16 -9.70
C ASP A 90 10.32 -5.83 -8.30
N GLN A 91 10.65 -6.71 -7.34
CA GLN A 91 10.25 -6.51 -5.94
C GLN A 91 8.73 -6.25 -5.76
N PHE A 92 7.91 -7.00 -6.49
CA PHE A 92 6.46 -6.88 -6.49
C PHE A 92 5.81 -6.79 -5.10
N LYS A 93 6.46 -7.32 -4.06
CA LYS A 93 5.99 -7.18 -2.68
C LYS A 93 5.95 -5.72 -2.22
N PHE A 94 6.94 -4.92 -2.60
CA PHE A 94 7.10 -3.53 -2.16
C PHE A 94 6.62 -2.54 -3.23
N ASN A 95 6.90 -2.84 -4.50
CA ASN A 95 6.56 -2.01 -5.64
C ASN A 95 5.26 -2.53 -6.28
N GLN A 96 4.17 -2.41 -5.57
CA GLN A 96 2.86 -2.79 -6.09
C GLN A 96 2.43 -1.73 -7.10
N PRO A 97 2.37 -2.06 -8.42
CA PRO A 97 1.88 -1.11 -9.40
C PRO A 97 0.43 -0.78 -9.10
N GLU A 98 0.09 0.49 -9.24
CA GLU A 98 -1.30 0.92 -9.17
C GLU A 98 -1.89 0.91 -10.57
N ILE A 99 -3.15 0.49 -10.67
CA ILE A 99 -3.98 0.71 -11.84
C ILE A 99 -4.73 2.01 -11.58
N LEU A 100 -4.60 2.98 -12.46
CA LEU A 100 -5.45 4.15 -12.47
C LEU A 100 -6.76 3.78 -13.16
N PHE A 101 -7.86 3.88 -12.45
CA PHE A 101 -9.21 3.81 -12.99
C PHE A 101 -9.64 5.22 -13.33
N THR A 102 -10.00 5.45 -14.58
CA THR A 102 -10.23 6.78 -15.12
C THR A 102 -11.71 7.12 -15.19
N GLU A 103 -12.03 8.41 -15.22
CA GLU A 103 -13.40 8.90 -15.28
C GLU A 103 -14.16 8.48 -16.57
N ASP A 104 -13.43 8.14 -17.63
CA ASP A 104 -13.98 7.63 -18.89
C ASP A 104 -14.08 6.09 -18.95
N ASN A 105 -14.08 5.43 -17.78
CA ASN A 105 -14.18 3.98 -17.62
C ASN A 105 -13.06 3.20 -18.31
N SER A 106 -11.84 3.75 -18.31
CA SER A 106 -10.65 3.07 -18.81
C SER A 106 -9.69 2.68 -17.69
N LEU A 107 -8.71 1.86 -18.03
CA LEU A 107 -7.61 1.46 -17.16
C LEU A 107 -6.31 2.05 -17.69
N VAL A 108 -5.51 2.64 -16.80
CA VAL A 108 -4.15 3.07 -17.10
C VAL A 108 -3.18 2.37 -16.18
N PHE A 109 -2.16 1.74 -16.75
CA PHE A 109 -1.13 1.01 -16.03
C PHE A 109 0.21 1.08 -16.78
N PHE A 110 1.29 0.57 -16.18
CA PHE A 110 2.63 0.68 -16.73
C PHE A 110 3.41 -0.64 -16.69
N THR A 111 4.45 -0.73 -17.51
CA THR A 111 5.41 -1.83 -17.51
C THR A 111 6.66 -1.50 -16.72
N GLY A 112 7.47 -2.51 -16.38
CA GLY A 112 8.78 -2.33 -15.74
C GLY A 112 9.81 -1.54 -16.55
N LYS A 113 9.46 -1.07 -17.77
CA LYS A 113 10.26 -0.16 -18.60
C LYS A 113 9.62 1.23 -18.74
N GLY A 114 8.59 1.52 -17.93
CA GLY A 114 7.89 2.79 -17.96
C GLY A 114 7.00 3.03 -19.18
N GLU A 115 6.62 1.98 -19.91
CA GLU A 115 5.63 2.06 -20.97
C GLU A 115 4.24 2.14 -20.34
N ILE A 116 3.44 3.12 -20.71
CA ILE A 116 2.10 3.35 -20.19
C ILE A 116 1.09 2.85 -21.21
N PHE A 117 0.10 2.13 -20.73
CA PHE A 117 -1.03 1.63 -21.50
C PHE A 117 -2.32 2.29 -21.02
N LYS A 118 -3.19 2.63 -21.95
CA LYS A 118 -4.60 2.84 -21.69
C LYS A 118 -5.41 1.77 -22.39
N THR A 119 -6.32 1.12 -21.65
CA THR A 119 -7.17 0.05 -22.15
C THR A 119 -8.60 0.23 -21.67
N SER A 120 -9.54 -0.45 -22.32
CA SER A 120 -10.87 -0.69 -21.73
C SER A 120 -10.77 -1.64 -20.52
N THR A 121 -11.88 -1.88 -19.83
CA THR A 121 -11.98 -2.81 -18.69
C THR A 121 -11.80 -4.28 -19.10
N ASP A 122 -12.00 -4.63 -20.36
CA ASP A 122 -11.73 -5.94 -20.97
C ASP A 122 -10.36 -6.03 -21.66
N PHE A 123 -9.48 -5.04 -21.41
CA PHE A 123 -8.10 -4.93 -21.87
C PHE A 123 -7.93 -4.72 -23.38
N ALA A 124 -8.91 -4.19 -24.11
CA ALA A 124 -8.69 -3.68 -25.45
C ALA A 124 -7.85 -2.40 -25.38
N GLU A 125 -6.70 -2.39 -26.07
CA GLU A 125 -5.74 -1.27 -26.07
C GLU A 125 -6.30 -0.08 -26.84
N TYR A 126 -6.34 1.11 -26.18
CA TYR A 126 -6.64 2.37 -26.82
C TYR A 126 -5.37 3.04 -27.34
N TRP A 127 -4.36 3.15 -26.44
CA TRP A 127 -3.06 3.66 -26.79
C TRP A 127 -1.97 3.12 -25.86
N LYS A 128 -0.73 3.27 -26.33
CA LYS A 128 0.47 2.89 -25.62
C LYS A 128 1.56 3.91 -25.91
N VAL A 129 2.21 4.44 -24.86
CA VAL A 129 3.25 5.46 -24.97
C VAL A 129 4.41 5.17 -24.03
N ASN A 130 5.58 5.73 -24.32
CA ASN A 130 6.74 5.64 -23.45
C ASN A 130 7.56 6.94 -23.52
N HIS A 131 7.61 7.68 -22.43
CA HIS A 131 8.29 8.97 -22.31
C HIS A 131 9.70 8.86 -21.70
N TYR A 132 10.29 7.66 -21.70
CA TYR A 132 11.62 7.39 -21.15
C TYR A 132 12.65 7.12 -22.24
N THR A 133 13.88 7.63 -22.03
CA THR A 133 15.05 7.32 -22.85
C THR A 133 15.50 5.86 -22.66
N LYS A 134 16.37 5.36 -23.54
CA LYS A 134 16.97 4.02 -23.41
C LYS A 134 17.73 3.81 -22.10
N LYS A 135 18.31 4.87 -21.51
CA LYS A 135 19.03 4.81 -20.22
C LYS A 135 18.05 4.69 -19.07
N GLU A 136 17.03 5.54 -19.04
CA GLU A 136 16.00 5.53 -17.98
C GLU A 136 15.22 4.21 -17.93
N LYS A 137 14.90 3.63 -19.09
CA LYS A 137 14.22 2.29 -19.15
C LYS A 137 15.00 1.19 -18.46
N LYS A 138 16.34 1.27 -18.41
CA LYS A 138 17.19 0.30 -17.69
C LYS A 138 17.12 0.48 -16.19
N LEU A 139 16.74 1.66 -15.71
CA LEU A 139 16.57 1.97 -14.29
C LEU A 139 15.23 1.49 -13.73
N LYS A 140 14.37 0.93 -14.60
CA LYS A 140 13.06 0.34 -14.24
C LYS A 140 12.17 1.33 -13.49
N PRO A 141 11.67 2.38 -14.17
CA PRO A 141 10.84 3.40 -13.56
C PRO A 141 9.57 2.79 -12.96
N ILE A 142 9.21 3.27 -11.77
CA ILE A 142 7.97 2.98 -11.07
C ILE A 142 7.13 4.24 -11.12
N LEU A 143 5.90 4.14 -11.63
CA LEU A 143 5.05 5.27 -11.91
C LEU A 143 3.91 5.35 -10.90
N TYR A 144 3.58 6.57 -10.51
CA TYR A 144 2.46 6.93 -9.66
C TYR A 144 1.55 7.86 -10.45
N PHE A 145 0.29 7.49 -10.55
CA PHE A 145 -0.69 8.17 -11.39
C PHE A 145 -1.71 8.96 -10.58
N ALA A 146 -2.12 10.10 -11.12
CA ALA A 146 -3.31 10.81 -10.69
C ALA A 146 -4.00 11.45 -11.90
N GLN A 147 -5.33 11.39 -11.97
CA GLN A 147 -6.09 12.04 -13.03
C GLN A 147 -6.60 13.40 -12.57
N SER A 148 -6.50 14.40 -13.43
CA SER A 148 -7.08 15.72 -13.26
C SER A 148 -7.83 16.11 -14.56
N GLY A 149 -9.11 15.84 -14.60
CA GLY A 149 -9.92 16.04 -15.80
C GLY A 149 -9.34 15.30 -17.01
N PRO A 150 -8.99 16.02 -18.12
CA PRO A 150 -8.49 15.40 -19.33
C PRO A 150 -7.03 14.97 -19.26
N ASP A 151 -6.33 15.20 -18.14
CA ASP A 151 -4.90 14.97 -18.00
C ASP A 151 -4.57 13.88 -16.97
N ILE A 152 -3.56 13.10 -17.25
CA ILE A 152 -2.94 12.17 -16.31
C ILE A 152 -1.62 12.76 -15.86
N LEU A 153 -1.47 12.96 -14.54
CA LEU A 153 -0.23 13.35 -13.90
C LEU A 153 0.55 12.10 -13.54
N VAL A 154 1.82 12.08 -13.87
CA VAL A 154 2.72 10.94 -13.62
C VAL A 154 3.94 11.45 -12.86
N LEU A 155 4.19 10.85 -11.72
CA LEU A 155 5.39 11.04 -10.91
C LEU A 155 6.14 9.72 -10.82
N ASP A 156 7.46 9.72 -10.78
CA ASP A 156 8.21 8.48 -10.77
C ASP A 156 9.34 8.44 -9.73
N ASN A 157 9.86 7.24 -9.54
CA ASN A 157 11.00 6.99 -8.64
C ASN A 157 12.35 7.52 -9.16
N LEU A 158 12.40 8.04 -10.40
CA LEU A 158 13.60 8.60 -11.04
C LEU A 158 13.63 10.13 -11.01
N SER A 159 12.69 10.78 -10.32
CA SER A 159 12.50 12.23 -10.17
C SER A 159 11.76 12.93 -11.31
N LYS A 160 11.22 12.23 -12.28
CA LYS A 160 10.46 12.85 -13.36
C LYS A 160 9.01 13.10 -12.92
N VAL A 161 8.49 14.28 -13.26
CA VAL A 161 7.08 14.66 -13.15
C VAL A 161 6.62 15.12 -14.53
N TYR A 162 5.50 14.59 -15.01
CA TYR A 162 4.98 14.96 -16.32
C TYR A 162 3.46 14.79 -16.40
N SER A 163 2.85 15.48 -17.33
CA SER A 163 1.44 15.36 -17.66
C SER A 163 1.28 14.85 -19.08
N ILE A 164 0.34 13.92 -19.25
CA ILE A 164 -0.07 13.40 -20.55
C ILE A 164 -1.57 13.54 -20.73
N LYS A 165 -2.02 13.67 -21.96
CA LYS A 165 -3.45 13.68 -22.29
C LYS A 165 -4.07 12.30 -22.07
N LEU A 166 -5.17 12.23 -21.34
CA LEU A 166 -5.92 10.99 -21.13
C LEU A 166 -6.38 10.35 -22.45
N GLU A 167 -6.75 11.16 -23.44
CA GLU A 167 -7.29 10.69 -24.71
C GLU A 167 -6.24 10.02 -25.60
N THR A 168 -5.02 10.60 -25.67
CA THR A 168 -4.00 10.20 -26.67
C THR A 168 -2.69 9.70 -26.10
N GLY A 169 -2.41 9.94 -24.80
CA GLY A 169 -1.12 9.66 -24.18
C GLY A 169 -0.02 10.67 -24.58
N GLU A 170 -0.34 11.71 -25.35
CA GLU A 170 0.62 12.74 -25.74
C GLU A 170 1.08 13.54 -24.54
N LEU A 171 2.37 13.90 -24.54
CA LEU A 171 3.00 14.68 -23.48
C LEU A 171 2.51 16.15 -23.54
N ASN A 172 1.99 16.65 -22.43
CA ASN A 172 1.69 18.09 -22.28
C ASN A 172 2.94 18.85 -21.82
N TRP A 173 3.56 18.39 -20.75
CA TRP A 173 4.77 18.96 -20.18
C TRP A 173 5.54 17.92 -19.36
N THR A 174 6.83 18.17 -19.12
CA THR A 174 7.69 17.36 -18.23
C THR A 174 8.67 18.24 -17.49
N ILE A 175 8.92 17.90 -16.23
CA ILE A 175 9.95 18.53 -15.40
C ILE A 175 10.74 17.44 -14.66
N GLU A 176 11.90 17.82 -14.10
CA GLU A 176 12.66 17.00 -13.16
C GLU A 176 12.56 17.60 -11.76
N SER A 177 12.21 16.78 -10.78
CA SER A 177 12.28 17.10 -9.36
C SER A 177 13.69 16.86 -8.83
N LYS A 178 13.97 17.27 -7.61
CA LYS A 178 15.27 17.03 -6.96
C LYS A 178 15.51 15.57 -6.63
N VAL A 179 14.45 14.85 -6.23
CA VAL A 179 14.48 13.48 -5.73
C VAL A 179 13.32 12.70 -6.33
N GLY A 180 13.49 11.40 -6.53
CA GLY A 180 12.45 10.51 -7.00
C GLY A 180 11.34 10.32 -5.94
N PHE A 181 10.14 9.99 -6.40
CA PHE A 181 8.97 9.83 -5.53
C PHE A 181 8.84 8.40 -5.01
N ASN A 182 8.25 8.26 -3.83
CA ASN A 182 7.96 6.98 -3.19
C ASN A 182 6.59 6.99 -2.49
N SER A 183 5.60 7.59 -3.11
CA SER A 183 4.23 7.59 -2.58
C SER A 183 3.21 7.53 -3.72
N ASN A 184 1.95 7.22 -3.38
CA ASN A 184 0.87 7.52 -4.29
C ASN A 184 0.78 9.03 -4.56
N ALA A 185 0.29 9.40 -5.73
CA ALA A 185 0.00 10.79 -6.09
C ALA A 185 -1.47 11.11 -5.81
N LYS A 186 -1.75 12.33 -5.35
CA LYS A 186 -3.12 12.82 -5.14
C LYS A 186 -3.31 14.19 -5.79
N ILE A 187 -4.48 14.37 -6.38
CA ILE A 187 -4.92 15.68 -6.84
C ILE A 187 -5.62 16.39 -5.70
N ILE A 188 -5.26 17.64 -5.49
CA ILE A 188 -5.98 18.55 -4.60
C ILE A 188 -6.06 19.91 -5.26
N LYS A 189 -7.29 20.37 -5.54
CA LYS A 189 -7.51 21.59 -6.35
C LYS A 189 -6.75 21.52 -7.69
N ASN A 190 -5.84 22.44 -7.94
CA ASN A 190 -5.05 22.55 -9.17
C ASN A 190 -3.60 22.03 -8.99
N SER A 191 -3.36 21.21 -7.99
CA SER A 191 -2.04 20.64 -7.72
C SER A 191 -2.07 19.12 -7.63
N VAL A 192 -0.96 18.49 -8.00
CA VAL A 192 -0.64 17.11 -7.69
C VAL A 192 0.37 17.08 -6.54
N VAL A 193 0.11 16.28 -5.53
CA VAL A 193 0.98 16.13 -4.35
C VAL A 193 1.49 14.70 -4.22
N ALA A 194 2.75 14.56 -3.85
CA ALA A 194 3.40 13.28 -3.56
C ALA A 194 4.59 13.46 -2.60
N VAL A 195 5.01 12.37 -1.97
CA VAL A 195 6.18 12.33 -1.07
C VAL A 195 7.34 11.67 -1.80
N ASP A 196 8.52 12.30 -1.71
CA ASP A 196 9.74 11.78 -2.30
C ASP A 196 10.50 10.83 -1.35
N PHE A 197 11.61 10.25 -1.83
CA PHE A 197 12.45 9.34 -1.04
C PHE A 197 13.17 10.02 0.15
N ASP A 198 13.24 11.34 0.17
CA ASP A 198 13.79 12.09 1.30
C ASP A 198 12.73 12.50 2.32
N ASN A 199 11.50 11.96 2.20
CA ASN A 199 10.32 12.29 3.02
C ASN A 199 9.87 13.75 2.89
N VAL A 200 10.21 14.40 1.80
CA VAL A 200 9.69 15.72 1.46
C VAL A 200 8.40 15.56 0.67
N ILE A 201 7.31 16.13 1.16
CA ILE A 201 6.10 16.24 0.35
C ILE A 201 6.21 17.46 -0.57
N ARG A 202 5.84 17.27 -1.83
CA ARG A 202 5.91 18.32 -2.86
C ARG A 202 4.58 18.46 -3.57
N ALA A 203 4.23 19.69 -3.90
CA ALA A 203 3.07 20.02 -4.71
C ALA A 203 3.50 20.67 -6.02
N PHE A 204 2.96 20.17 -7.12
CA PHE A 204 3.22 20.70 -8.46
C PHE A 204 1.91 21.15 -9.11
N SER A 205 1.97 22.25 -9.85
CA SER A 205 0.86 22.73 -10.65
C SER A 205 0.47 21.70 -11.72
N VAL A 206 -0.79 21.34 -11.78
CA VAL A 206 -1.34 20.45 -12.82
C VAL A 206 -1.12 21.04 -14.21
N LYS A 207 -1.20 22.38 -14.34
CA LYS A 207 -1.15 23.08 -15.61
C LYS A 207 0.21 23.01 -16.30
N ASP A 208 1.29 23.19 -15.56
CA ASP A 208 2.63 23.43 -16.11
C ASP A 208 3.78 22.74 -15.35
N GLY A 209 3.46 21.98 -14.30
CA GLY A 209 4.43 21.22 -13.49
C GLY A 209 5.29 22.09 -12.57
N LYS A 210 5.01 23.39 -12.45
CA LYS A 210 5.77 24.25 -11.53
C LYS A 210 5.58 23.77 -10.10
N GLU A 211 6.70 23.62 -9.35
CA GLU A 211 6.64 23.35 -7.91
C GLU A 211 6.01 24.55 -7.21
N LEU A 212 4.89 24.33 -6.50
CA LEU A 212 4.13 25.35 -5.80
C LEU A 212 4.63 25.54 -4.37
N TRP A 213 4.85 24.43 -3.69
CA TRP A 213 5.36 24.38 -2.34
C TRP A 213 5.97 23.00 -2.05
N ASN A 214 6.77 22.92 -1.01
CA ASN A 214 7.24 21.67 -0.42
C ASN A 214 7.31 21.80 1.10
N PHE A 215 7.29 20.67 1.79
CA PHE A 215 7.46 20.60 3.23
C PHE A 215 8.43 19.46 3.56
N ASP A 216 9.52 19.80 4.22
CA ASP A 216 10.56 18.88 4.64
C ASP A 216 10.21 18.34 6.02
N THR A 217 10.03 17.03 6.15
CA THR A 217 9.98 16.38 7.45
C THR A 217 11.39 16.01 7.90
N ASP A 218 11.58 15.68 9.16
CA ASP A 218 12.87 15.19 9.64
C ASP A 218 13.38 14.11 8.69
N ASN A 219 14.52 14.39 8.04
CA ASN A 219 15.08 13.52 7.02
C ASN A 219 15.78 12.34 7.69
N PRO A 220 15.13 11.20 7.87
CA PRO A 220 15.81 10.03 8.40
C PRO A 220 16.80 9.52 7.35
N PHE A 221 17.97 9.09 7.77
CA PHE A 221 18.88 8.30 6.94
C PHE A 221 18.23 7.02 6.41
N ILE A 222 17.06 6.69 6.93
CA ILE A 222 16.28 5.50 6.67
C ILE A 222 15.19 5.83 5.68
N LYS A 223 15.22 5.14 4.53
CA LYS A 223 14.22 5.25 3.48
C LYS A 223 13.29 4.05 3.52
N SER A 224 11.98 4.28 3.40
CA SER A 224 11.02 3.18 3.33
C SER A 224 11.18 2.41 2.01
N GLN A 225 11.25 1.09 2.10
CA GLN A 225 11.16 0.22 0.92
C GLN A 225 9.72 0.12 0.40
N LYS A 226 8.75 0.24 1.29
CA LYS A 226 7.35 0.26 0.93
C LYS A 226 6.95 1.68 0.52
N LYS A 227 6.10 1.78 -0.49
CA LYS A 227 5.47 3.03 -0.92
C LYS A 227 4.78 3.71 0.27
N LEU A 228 5.06 4.99 0.45
CA LEU A 228 4.41 5.84 1.44
C LEU A 228 2.98 6.17 1.02
N SER A 229 2.14 6.47 1.99
CA SER A 229 0.73 6.76 1.75
C SER A 229 0.36 8.17 2.15
N LEU A 230 -0.50 8.77 1.35
CA LEU A 230 -1.12 10.05 1.65
C LEU A 230 -2.61 10.02 1.30
N VAL A 231 -3.39 10.80 2.03
CA VAL A 231 -4.82 11.04 1.79
C VAL A 231 -5.12 12.53 1.87
N THR A 232 -6.18 12.96 1.20
CA THR A 232 -6.60 14.35 1.18
C THR A 232 -8.03 14.50 1.67
N LYS A 233 -8.33 15.56 2.41
CA LYS A 233 -9.69 15.91 2.81
C LYS A 233 -9.87 17.43 2.85
N GLY A 234 -10.78 17.95 2.04
CA GLY A 234 -10.96 19.40 1.90
C GLY A 234 -9.67 20.08 1.44
N GLU A 235 -9.12 20.96 2.27
CA GLU A 235 -7.86 21.68 2.00
C GLU A 235 -6.66 21.10 2.77
N VAL A 236 -6.80 19.92 3.35
CA VAL A 236 -5.73 19.28 4.13
C VAL A 236 -5.23 18.04 3.44
N VAL A 237 -3.91 17.88 3.38
CA VAL A 237 -3.24 16.65 3.01
C VAL A 237 -2.61 16.02 4.24
N PHE A 238 -2.86 14.74 4.43
CA PHE A 238 -2.27 13.91 5.48
C PHE A 238 -1.33 12.91 4.86
N PHE A 239 -0.15 12.73 5.40
CA PHE A 239 0.78 11.71 4.93
C PHE A 239 1.59 11.10 6.08
N ILE A 240 2.11 9.92 5.83
CA ILE A 240 2.99 9.20 6.74
C ILE A 240 4.38 9.13 6.13
N ASN A 241 5.41 9.44 6.92
CA ASN A 241 6.81 9.36 6.47
C ASN A 241 7.43 7.97 6.74
N SER A 242 8.69 7.78 6.37
CA SER A 242 9.37 6.46 6.49
C SER A 242 9.54 5.98 7.93
N ILE A 243 9.52 6.86 8.91
CA ILE A 243 9.62 6.49 10.33
C ILE A 243 8.27 6.35 11.01
N GLY A 244 7.18 6.57 10.27
CA GLY A 244 5.81 6.37 10.76
C GLY A 244 5.15 7.62 11.34
N ASP A 245 5.78 8.79 11.29
CA ASP A 245 5.17 10.03 11.75
C ASP A 245 4.10 10.48 10.77
N VAL A 246 2.99 10.95 11.31
CA VAL A 246 1.86 11.49 10.55
C VAL A 246 1.89 13.00 10.56
N THR A 247 1.81 13.60 9.38
CA THR A 247 1.83 15.05 9.20
C THR A 247 0.59 15.50 8.46
N ALA A 248 -0.03 16.58 8.90
CA ALA A 248 -1.12 17.28 8.22
C ALA A 248 -0.66 18.67 7.78
N LEU A 249 -0.86 18.98 6.50
CA LEU A 249 -0.49 20.25 5.90
C LEU A 249 -1.70 20.90 5.21
N ASN A 250 -1.70 22.21 5.17
CA ASN A 250 -2.60 22.96 4.30
C ASN A 250 -2.14 22.77 2.84
N ALA A 251 -3.01 22.26 2.00
CA ALA A 251 -2.70 21.94 0.61
C ALA A 251 -2.53 23.18 -0.29
N ASN A 252 -2.93 24.38 0.15
CA ASN A 252 -2.79 25.60 -0.64
C ASN A 252 -1.33 26.11 -0.66
N ASP A 253 -0.65 26.00 0.48
CA ASP A 253 0.65 26.64 0.70
C ASP A 253 1.70 25.73 1.37
N GLY A 254 1.33 24.49 1.75
CA GLY A 254 2.21 23.55 2.42
C GLY A 254 2.48 23.88 3.89
N SER A 255 1.74 24.82 4.50
CA SER A 255 1.91 25.17 5.90
C SER A 255 1.51 24.03 6.83
N LEU A 256 2.27 23.85 7.91
CA LEU A 256 2.02 22.80 8.91
C LEU A 256 0.73 23.07 9.68
N VAL A 257 -0.18 22.10 9.68
CA VAL A 257 -1.37 22.10 10.57
C VAL A 257 -1.02 21.40 11.88
N TRP A 258 -0.52 20.17 11.78
CA TRP A 258 0.01 19.41 12.91
C TRP A 258 0.93 18.27 12.43
N GLN A 259 1.78 17.78 13.34
CA GLN A 259 2.60 16.60 13.15
C GLN A 259 2.58 15.75 14.41
N THR A 260 2.35 14.44 14.25
CA THR A 260 2.27 13.49 15.36
C THR A 260 3.34 12.42 15.18
N PRO A 261 4.38 12.40 16.02
CA PRO A 261 5.34 11.31 16.06
C PRO A 261 4.67 10.06 16.62
N THR A 262 4.87 8.93 15.95
CA THR A 262 4.29 7.65 16.37
C THR A 262 5.33 6.68 16.91
N GLN A 263 6.60 6.95 16.69
CA GLN A 263 7.72 6.13 17.14
C GLN A 263 8.50 6.81 18.26
N SER A 264 8.96 6.01 19.22
CA SER A 264 9.91 6.49 20.20
C SER A 264 11.27 6.74 19.55
N THR A 265 11.88 7.90 19.77
CA THR A 265 13.20 8.28 19.23
C THR A 265 14.34 7.35 19.63
N LEU A 266 14.13 6.45 20.58
CA LEU A 266 15.14 5.52 21.08
C LEU A 266 15.28 4.23 20.24
N ILE A 267 14.46 4.01 19.21
CA ILE A 267 14.43 2.76 18.44
C ILE A 267 14.82 2.99 16.97
N PHE A 268 15.85 3.77 16.69
CA PHE A 268 16.34 3.97 15.32
C PHE A 268 16.84 2.69 14.63
N GLN A 269 17.34 1.71 15.37
CA GLN A 269 17.89 0.49 14.78
C GLN A 269 16.85 -0.39 14.08
N ASP A 270 15.59 -0.32 14.47
CA ASP A 270 14.51 -1.11 13.86
C ASP A 270 13.74 -0.35 12.75
N ALA A 271 14.03 0.91 12.53
CA ALA A 271 13.27 1.74 11.57
C ALA A 271 13.41 1.26 10.10
N PHE A 272 14.54 0.61 9.77
CA PHE A 272 14.76 0.04 8.42
C PHE A 272 13.75 -1.03 8.01
N THR A 273 13.10 -1.67 8.97
CA THR A 273 12.14 -2.75 8.73
C THR A 273 10.70 -2.34 8.99
N LEU A 274 10.45 -1.04 9.25
CA LEU A 274 9.10 -0.55 9.50
C LEU A 274 8.28 -0.58 8.20
N GLU A 275 7.18 -1.32 8.23
CA GLU A 275 6.19 -1.37 7.16
C GLU A 275 4.87 -0.79 7.69
N ASN A 276 4.60 0.47 7.38
CA ASN A 276 3.30 1.09 7.68
C ASN A 276 2.26 0.64 6.67
N SER A 277 1.00 0.51 7.09
CA SER A 277 -0.12 0.38 6.17
C SER A 277 -0.35 1.70 5.43
N ASP A 278 -1.15 1.65 4.36
CA ASP A 278 -1.72 2.88 3.83
C ASP A 278 -2.60 3.53 4.89
N ILE A 279 -2.52 4.87 4.98
CA ILE A 279 -3.42 5.65 5.84
C ILE A 279 -4.79 5.78 5.17
N ILE A 280 -5.82 5.86 5.99
CA ILE A 280 -7.18 6.20 5.56
C ILE A 280 -7.74 7.33 6.41
N PHE A 281 -8.64 8.10 5.80
CA PHE A 281 -9.43 9.11 6.50
C PHE A 281 -10.89 8.67 6.53
N ALA A 282 -11.47 8.60 7.71
CA ALA A 282 -12.90 8.37 7.91
C ALA A 282 -13.33 8.96 9.27
N ASN A 283 -14.56 9.43 9.37
CA ASN A 283 -15.15 9.91 10.63
C ASN A 283 -14.24 10.90 11.40
N ASP A 284 -13.66 11.88 10.68
CA ASP A 284 -12.70 12.87 11.24
C ASP A 284 -11.47 12.22 11.94
N THR A 285 -11.08 11.03 11.48
CA THR A 285 -10.00 10.24 12.07
C THR A 285 -9.09 9.68 10.99
N ILE A 286 -7.78 9.68 11.27
CA ILE A 286 -6.75 9.01 10.46
C ILE A 286 -6.45 7.65 11.10
N TYR A 287 -6.56 6.58 10.31
CA TYR A 287 -6.26 5.22 10.74
C TYR A 287 -5.12 4.63 9.94
N PHE A 288 -4.24 3.92 10.62
CA PHE A 288 -3.20 3.09 10.03
C PHE A 288 -2.66 2.09 11.04
N SER A 289 -1.89 1.14 10.56
CA SER A 289 -1.21 0.13 11.37
C SER A 289 0.22 -0.07 10.87
N ASN A 290 1.02 -0.83 11.62
CA ASN A 290 2.36 -1.20 11.20
C ASN A 290 2.72 -2.65 11.59
N ASN A 291 3.87 -3.12 11.11
CA ASN A 291 4.40 -4.44 11.40
C ASN A 291 5.09 -4.56 12.79
N ARG A 292 4.85 -3.59 13.68
CA ARG A 292 5.32 -3.57 15.08
C ARG A 292 4.21 -3.79 16.08
N ASN A 293 3.11 -4.40 15.68
CA ASN A 293 1.92 -4.64 16.49
C ASN A 293 1.23 -3.35 16.94
N GLU A 294 1.21 -2.34 16.09
CA GLU A 294 0.59 -1.06 16.43
C GLU A 294 -0.47 -0.69 15.40
N PHE A 295 -1.63 -0.35 15.88
CA PHE A 295 -2.73 0.26 15.15
C PHE A 295 -3.08 1.59 15.80
N PHE A 296 -3.19 2.64 15.00
CA PHE A 296 -3.42 4.01 15.46
C PHE A 296 -4.72 4.57 14.91
N ALA A 297 -5.42 5.31 15.76
CA ALA A 297 -6.51 6.20 15.40
C ALA A 297 -6.17 7.61 15.91
N ILE A 298 -5.98 8.56 15.00
CA ILE A 298 -5.55 9.93 15.29
C ILE A 298 -6.65 10.89 14.87
N ASP A 299 -7.04 11.81 15.74
CA ASP A 299 -7.98 12.87 15.41
C ASP A 299 -7.43 13.75 14.27
N ALA A 300 -8.15 13.84 13.17
CA ALA A 300 -7.65 14.48 11.95
C ALA A 300 -7.53 16.01 12.07
N ARG A 301 -8.21 16.65 13.01
CA ARG A 301 -8.16 18.11 13.20
C ARG A 301 -6.98 18.52 14.07
N SER A 302 -6.74 17.75 15.14
CA SER A 302 -5.76 18.10 16.17
C SER A 302 -4.46 17.30 16.12
N GLY A 303 -4.43 16.16 15.43
CA GLY A 303 -3.31 15.23 15.47
C GLY A 303 -3.20 14.42 16.78
N VAL A 304 -4.17 14.55 17.69
CA VAL A 304 -4.14 13.85 18.97
C VAL A 304 -4.51 12.39 18.78
N LEU A 305 -3.77 11.49 19.43
CA LEU A 305 -4.08 10.06 19.46
C LEU A 305 -5.42 9.82 20.17
N LYS A 306 -6.42 9.29 19.46
CA LYS A 306 -7.71 8.88 20.03
C LYS A 306 -7.59 7.56 20.77
N TYR A 307 -7.01 6.56 20.11
CA TYR A 307 -6.72 5.26 20.71
C TYR A 307 -5.65 4.50 19.91
N LYS A 308 -5.10 3.49 20.53
CA LYS A 308 -4.11 2.56 19.98
C LYS A 308 -4.52 1.13 20.29
N GLN A 309 -4.30 0.20 19.33
CA GLN A 309 -4.55 -1.22 19.50
C GLN A 309 -3.32 -2.05 19.12
N THR A 310 -3.22 -3.27 19.67
CA THR A 310 -2.13 -4.21 19.36
C THR A 310 -2.50 -5.05 18.14
N ILE A 311 -2.10 -4.60 16.94
CA ILE A 311 -2.37 -5.31 15.68
C ILE A 311 -1.13 -5.28 14.79
N ASN A 312 -0.58 -6.46 14.46
CA ASN A 312 0.52 -6.62 13.52
C ASN A 312 0.00 -6.59 12.08
N SER A 313 -0.05 -5.42 11.47
CA SER A 313 -0.58 -5.31 10.11
C SER A 313 0.10 -4.20 9.33
N SER A 314 0.52 -4.50 8.11
CA SER A 314 0.90 -3.50 7.11
C SER A 314 -0.17 -3.36 6.01
N LEU A 315 -1.37 -3.90 6.23
CA LEU A 315 -2.49 -3.83 5.31
C LEU A 315 -3.34 -2.60 5.59
N ARG A 316 -3.85 -2.00 4.52
CA ARG A 316 -4.75 -0.85 4.60
C ARG A 316 -6.01 -1.21 5.38
N PRO A 317 -6.33 -0.54 6.50
CA PRO A 317 -7.59 -0.76 7.21
C PRO A 317 -8.77 -0.25 6.39
N THR A 318 -9.99 -0.61 6.81
CA THR A 318 -11.23 -0.17 6.16
C THR A 318 -12.23 0.23 7.23
N VAL A 319 -12.92 1.34 7.02
CA VAL A 319 -13.97 1.84 7.92
C VAL A 319 -15.31 1.78 7.20
N ILE A 320 -16.31 1.25 7.87
CA ILE A 320 -17.69 1.31 7.45
C ILE A 320 -18.58 1.64 8.67
N GLU A 321 -19.38 2.68 8.56
CA GLU A 321 -20.19 3.19 9.67
C GLU A 321 -19.37 3.39 10.95
N ASP A 322 -19.74 2.75 12.04
CA ASP A 322 -19.07 2.81 13.34
C ASP A 322 -18.01 1.70 13.54
N TYR A 323 -17.59 0.99 12.49
CA TYR A 323 -16.66 -0.13 12.59
C TYR A 323 -15.40 0.06 11.78
N VAL A 324 -14.27 -0.25 12.39
CA VAL A 324 -12.97 -0.34 11.74
C VAL A 324 -12.55 -1.79 11.59
N PHE A 325 -12.19 -2.17 10.38
CA PHE A 325 -11.70 -3.50 10.04
C PHE A 325 -10.19 -3.46 9.80
N SER A 326 -9.47 -4.39 10.40
CA SER A 326 -8.04 -4.62 10.14
C SER A 326 -7.76 -6.11 10.10
N ILE A 327 -6.80 -6.53 9.28
CA ILE A 327 -6.38 -7.94 9.21
C ILE A 327 -4.90 -8.01 9.54
N SER A 328 -4.56 -8.82 10.55
CA SER A 328 -3.18 -9.00 10.95
C SER A 328 -2.42 -9.93 9.99
N LYS A 329 -1.09 -9.86 10.02
CA LYS A 329 -0.19 -10.73 9.26
C LYS A 329 -0.42 -12.20 9.59
N GLU A 330 -0.79 -12.51 10.81
CA GLU A 330 -1.09 -13.86 11.32
C GLU A 330 -2.46 -14.38 10.84
N GLY A 331 -3.26 -13.54 10.17
CA GLY A 331 -4.56 -13.92 9.61
C GLY A 331 -5.72 -13.80 10.61
N PHE A 332 -5.69 -12.80 11.48
CA PHE A 332 -6.82 -12.47 12.35
C PHE A 332 -7.52 -11.22 11.83
N LEU A 333 -8.82 -11.32 11.64
CA LEU A 333 -9.71 -10.21 11.30
C LEU A 333 -10.19 -9.54 12.59
N PHE A 334 -9.80 -8.30 12.79
CA PHE A 334 -10.22 -7.44 13.88
C PHE A 334 -11.40 -6.58 13.44
N VAL A 335 -12.40 -6.49 14.29
CA VAL A 335 -13.48 -5.51 14.22
C VAL A 335 -13.42 -4.64 15.45
N ILE A 336 -13.22 -3.34 15.25
CA ILE A 336 -13.00 -2.35 16.29
C ILE A 336 -14.16 -1.36 16.24
N ASP A 337 -14.67 -0.97 17.39
CA ASP A 337 -15.60 0.15 17.53
C ASP A 337 -14.86 1.46 17.24
N ASP A 338 -15.32 2.21 16.26
CA ASP A 338 -14.66 3.43 15.79
C ASP A 338 -14.53 4.52 16.87
N LYS A 339 -15.56 4.66 17.71
CA LYS A 339 -15.65 5.74 18.70
C LYS A 339 -14.80 5.45 19.93
N THR A 340 -14.85 4.20 20.41
CA THR A 340 -14.21 3.80 21.67
C THR A 340 -12.84 3.16 21.49
N GLY A 341 -12.55 2.64 20.28
CA GLY A 341 -11.37 1.83 20.01
C GLY A 341 -11.44 0.41 20.58
N ASN A 342 -12.55 -0.01 21.17
CA ASN A 342 -12.67 -1.34 21.74
C ASN A 342 -12.72 -2.40 20.63
N VAL A 343 -11.93 -3.47 20.81
CA VAL A 343 -11.98 -4.63 19.92
C VAL A 343 -13.24 -5.43 20.25
N LEU A 344 -14.18 -5.47 19.30
CA LEU A 344 -15.45 -6.15 19.44
C LEU A 344 -15.36 -7.63 19.09
N ARG A 345 -14.62 -7.95 18.02
CA ARG A 345 -14.47 -9.32 17.52
C ARG A 345 -13.09 -9.53 16.91
N ILE A 346 -12.53 -10.71 17.15
CA ILE A 346 -11.35 -11.22 16.45
C ILE A 346 -11.69 -12.60 15.89
N THR A 347 -11.54 -12.78 14.58
CA THR A 347 -11.85 -14.05 13.90
C THR A 347 -10.59 -14.54 13.16
N ASN A 348 -10.21 -15.80 13.35
CA ASN A 348 -9.15 -16.43 12.59
C ASN A 348 -9.64 -16.80 11.19
N ILE A 349 -9.15 -16.10 10.16
CA ILE A 349 -9.53 -16.32 8.76
C ILE A 349 -8.87 -17.55 8.13
N PHE A 350 -7.89 -18.16 8.80
CA PHE A 350 -7.17 -19.34 8.33
C PHE A 350 -7.66 -20.65 8.97
N LYS A 351 -8.71 -20.62 9.77
CA LYS A 351 -9.24 -21.76 10.54
C LYS A 351 -9.49 -23.02 9.69
N LYS A 352 -9.91 -22.84 8.42
CA LYS A 352 -10.17 -23.94 7.47
C LYS A 352 -9.03 -24.20 6.49
N ILE A 353 -7.93 -23.42 6.57
CA ILE A 353 -6.80 -23.59 5.69
C ILE A 353 -5.74 -24.47 6.37
N GLU A 354 -5.60 -25.71 5.93
CA GLU A 354 -4.49 -26.57 6.37
C GLU A 354 -3.15 -26.01 5.87
N ASN A 355 -2.33 -25.57 6.82
CA ASN A 355 -1.04 -24.95 6.51
C ASN A 355 0.12 -25.92 6.84
N LYS A 356 0.43 -26.83 5.91
CA LYS A 356 1.45 -27.88 6.18
C LYS A 356 2.88 -27.53 5.75
N LYS A 357 3.13 -26.51 4.91
CA LYS A 357 4.50 -26.31 4.33
C LYS A 357 4.95 -24.88 4.03
N LYS A 358 4.08 -23.89 3.97
CA LYS A 358 4.45 -22.48 3.69
C LYS A 358 3.59 -21.57 4.55
N GLN A 359 4.23 -20.57 5.13
CA GLN A 359 3.51 -19.52 5.84
C GLN A 359 2.58 -18.79 4.87
N ILE A 360 1.28 -18.83 5.14
CA ILE A 360 0.26 -18.11 4.39
C ILE A 360 0.08 -16.75 5.07
N GLU A 361 0.14 -15.69 4.27
CA GLU A 361 -0.01 -14.32 4.75
C GLU A 361 -1.06 -13.58 3.91
N PRO A 362 -1.91 -12.76 4.53
CA PRO A 362 -2.74 -11.82 3.81
C PRO A 362 -1.87 -10.75 3.13
N THR A 363 -2.26 -10.35 1.92
CA THR A 363 -1.51 -9.38 1.12
C THR A 363 -2.28 -8.11 0.84
N GLY A 364 -3.57 -8.11 1.17
CA GLY A 364 -4.49 -7.01 1.04
C GLY A 364 -5.92 -7.47 1.20
N PHE A 365 -6.81 -6.55 1.50
CA PHE A 365 -8.24 -6.85 1.54
C PHE A 365 -9.06 -5.63 1.14
N ILE A 366 -10.30 -5.89 0.74
CA ILE A 366 -11.34 -4.88 0.52
C ILE A 366 -12.61 -5.33 1.22
N LEU A 367 -13.44 -4.35 1.57
CA LEU A 367 -14.81 -4.56 2.00
C LEU A 367 -15.74 -4.02 0.92
N ALA A 368 -16.67 -4.85 0.49
CA ALA A 368 -17.68 -4.50 -0.51
C ALA A 368 -18.98 -5.22 -0.20
N GLN A 369 -20.05 -4.49 -0.05
CA GLN A 369 -21.41 -5.00 0.21
C GLN A 369 -21.49 -6.11 1.26
N ASN A 370 -21.06 -5.85 2.49
CA ASN A 370 -21.00 -6.82 3.59
C ASN A 370 -20.12 -8.06 3.34
N LYS A 371 -19.25 -8.01 2.31
CA LYS A 371 -18.26 -9.04 2.03
C LYS A 371 -16.86 -8.49 2.18
N ILE A 372 -15.99 -9.27 2.77
CA ILE A 372 -14.57 -8.98 2.83
C ILE A 372 -13.84 -9.95 1.89
N TYR A 373 -13.08 -9.40 0.96
CA TYR A 373 -12.27 -10.18 0.02
C TYR A 373 -10.80 -10.02 0.40
N VAL A 374 -10.15 -11.13 0.80
CA VAL A 374 -8.78 -11.13 1.31
C VAL A 374 -7.87 -11.86 0.33
N SER A 375 -6.91 -11.13 -0.22
CA SER A 375 -5.85 -11.69 -1.07
C SER A 375 -4.74 -12.33 -0.23
N LEU A 376 -4.16 -13.41 -0.74
CA LEU A 376 -3.10 -14.16 -0.07
C LEU A 376 -1.82 -14.24 -0.91
N ASN A 377 -0.69 -14.46 -0.23
CA ASN A 377 0.62 -14.64 -0.85
C ASN A 377 0.76 -15.92 -1.68
N ASN A 378 -0.18 -16.85 -1.59
CA ASN A 378 -0.20 -18.13 -2.33
C ASN A 378 -1.16 -18.11 -3.53
N GLY A 379 -1.67 -16.95 -3.94
CA GLY A 379 -2.54 -16.78 -5.11
C GLY A 379 -4.01 -17.10 -4.88
N LYS A 380 -4.43 -17.23 -3.65
CA LYS A 380 -5.84 -17.44 -3.29
C LYS A 380 -6.50 -16.15 -2.83
N LEU A 381 -7.80 -16.07 -3.01
CA LEU A 381 -8.70 -15.04 -2.50
C LEU A 381 -9.72 -15.70 -1.58
N ILE A 382 -9.86 -15.17 -0.37
CA ILE A 382 -10.89 -15.60 0.59
C ILE A 382 -12.04 -14.60 0.53
N LYS A 383 -13.29 -15.11 0.55
CA LYS A 383 -14.50 -14.32 0.74
C LYS A 383 -15.06 -14.59 2.13
N LEU A 384 -15.23 -13.54 2.90
CA LEU A 384 -15.79 -13.58 4.25
C LEU A 384 -17.07 -12.74 4.31
N ASN A 385 -17.98 -13.11 5.19
CA ASN A 385 -19.10 -12.26 5.57
C ASN A 385 -18.62 -11.21 6.59
N ALA A 386 -18.79 -9.94 6.32
CA ALA A 386 -18.32 -8.88 7.21
C ALA A 386 -19.11 -8.86 8.54
N VAL A 387 -20.42 -9.17 8.50
CA VAL A 387 -21.29 -9.18 9.68
C VAL A 387 -20.90 -10.28 10.65
N SER A 388 -20.78 -11.53 10.18
CA SER A 388 -20.51 -12.71 11.03
C SER A 388 -19.01 -13.06 11.14
N GLY A 389 -18.16 -12.59 10.22
CA GLY A 389 -16.76 -13.01 10.11
C GLY A 389 -16.57 -14.39 9.47
N ASN A 390 -17.65 -15.08 9.12
CA ASN A 390 -17.59 -16.43 8.58
C ASN A 390 -17.08 -16.45 7.15
N GLU A 391 -16.30 -17.49 6.83
CA GLU A 391 -15.87 -17.77 5.46
C GLU A 391 -17.05 -18.22 4.60
N GLU A 392 -17.18 -17.61 3.43
CA GLU A 392 -18.20 -17.93 2.41
C GLU A 392 -17.60 -18.55 1.14
N GLY A 393 -16.31 -18.48 0.94
CA GLY A 393 -15.68 -19.08 -0.23
C GLY A 393 -14.21 -18.85 -0.40
N PHE A 394 -13.61 -19.67 -1.27
CA PHE A 394 -12.23 -19.61 -1.70
C PHE A 394 -12.14 -19.59 -3.22
N TYR A 395 -11.33 -18.69 -3.74
CA TYR A 395 -11.09 -18.59 -5.17
C TYR A 395 -9.60 -18.73 -5.45
N LYS A 396 -9.23 -19.53 -6.44
CA LYS A 396 -7.84 -19.67 -6.90
C LYS A 396 -7.61 -18.74 -8.08
N ILE A 397 -6.90 -17.64 -7.83
CA ILE A 397 -6.59 -16.62 -8.83
C ILE A 397 -5.26 -16.95 -9.55
N GLY A 398 -4.30 -17.52 -8.81
CA GLY A 398 -2.97 -17.84 -9.33
C GLY A 398 -2.24 -18.88 -8.51
N LYS A 399 -0.92 -19.01 -8.73
CA LYS A 399 -0.02 -19.89 -7.97
C LYS A 399 0.98 -19.11 -7.12
N SER A 400 1.04 -17.79 -7.31
CA SER A 400 1.97 -16.86 -6.67
C SER A 400 1.21 -15.71 -6.02
N ARG A 401 1.93 -14.85 -5.32
CA ARG A 401 1.37 -13.69 -4.61
C ARG A 401 0.41 -12.89 -5.50
N ILE A 402 -0.76 -12.58 -4.96
CA ILE A 402 -1.70 -11.62 -5.50
C ILE A 402 -1.77 -10.41 -4.58
N ASN A 403 -2.02 -9.24 -5.14
CA ASN A 403 -2.12 -8.00 -4.38
C ASN A 403 -3.56 -7.73 -3.93
N ARG A 404 -3.74 -6.64 -3.18
CA ARG A 404 -5.05 -6.15 -2.77
C ARG A 404 -5.96 -6.05 -3.99
N PRO A 405 -7.20 -6.55 -3.93
CA PRO A 405 -8.17 -6.37 -5.00
C PRO A 405 -8.52 -4.89 -5.19
N ASN A 406 -8.77 -4.49 -6.41
CA ASN A 406 -9.40 -3.23 -6.75
C ASN A 406 -10.74 -3.53 -7.40
N VAL A 407 -11.70 -2.66 -7.21
CA VAL A 407 -13.04 -2.78 -7.80
C VAL A 407 -13.32 -1.54 -8.63
N PHE A 408 -13.76 -1.76 -9.84
CA PHE A 408 -14.11 -0.68 -10.74
C PHE A 408 -15.21 -1.16 -11.68
N ASP A 409 -16.26 -0.36 -11.85
CA ASP A 409 -17.47 -0.78 -12.52
C ASP A 409 -17.97 -2.10 -11.88
N ASP A 410 -18.41 -3.07 -12.62
CA ASP A 410 -18.81 -4.39 -12.10
C ASP A 410 -17.65 -5.40 -12.04
N GLY A 411 -16.39 -4.95 -12.17
CA GLY A 411 -15.20 -5.77 -12.24
C GLY A 411 -14.34 -5.76 -10.98
N MET A 412 -13.75 -6.91 -10.64
CA MET A 412 -12.68 -6.99 -9.64
C MET A 412 -11.33 -7.24 -10.32
N PHE A 413 -10.40 -6.34 -10.12
CA PHE A 413 -9.06 -6.36 -10.72
C PHE A 413 -8.02 -6.76 -9.68
N ILE A 414 -7.28 -7.82 -9.96
CA ILE A 414 -6.27 -8.35 -9.05
C ILE A 414 -4.94 -8.47 -9.78
N LEU A 415 -3.93 -7.73 -9.30
CA LEU A 415 -2.57 -7.89 -9.77
C LEU A 415 -1.95 -9.15 -9.17
N LYS A 416 -1.27 -9.94 -9.98
CA LYS A 416 -0.54 -11.14 -9.54
C LYS A 416 0.92 -11.08 -9.99
N SER A 417 1.83 -11.56 -9.15
CA SER A 417 3.20 -11.82 -9.56
C SER A 417 3.24 -13.05 -10.49
N ASN A 418 4.11 -13.02 -11.47
CA ASN A 418 4.33 -14.15 -12.38
C ASN A 418 5.13 -15.27 -11.71
#